data_09c9cb4dd6a168ebf920fe81a41a44e9
#
_entry.id   09c9cb4dd6a168ebf920fe81a41a44e9
#
_cell.length_a   1.000
_cell.length_b   1.000
_cell.length_c   1.000
_cell.angle_alpha   90.00
_cell.angle_beta   90.00
_cell.angle_gamma   90.00
#
_symmetry.space_group_name_H-M   'P 1'
#
loop_
_entity.id
_entity.type
_entity.pdbx_description
1 polymer ?
#
loop_
_entity_poly.entity_id
_entity_poly.type
_entity_poly.pdbx_seq_one_letter_code
_entity_poly.pdbx_strand_id
1 'polypeptide(L)'
;MILVVDDSPTDIELAIIALEATGREISVCSASDGKSALAMLRNGLGLPALILLDMKMPGMNGIEVLREIRSDYCLRDIPVVVVTSSALESDRTEAVAAGASDYLQKPLALDQFSKELGSVLHRWLPVT
;
A
#
# COMPACT_ATOMS: atom_id res chain seq x y z
N MET A 1 9.46 -8.11 1.78
CA MET A 1 9.31 -6.82 2.45
C MET A 1 8.08 -6.11 1.88
N ILE A 2 7.31 -5.47 2.73
CA ILE A 2 6.16 -4.66 2.35
C ILE A 2 6.46 -3.21 2.68
N LEU A 3 6.19 -2.30 1.74
CA LEU A 3 6.30 -0.87 1.96
C LEU A 3 4.92 -0.29 2.26
N VAL A 4 4.79 0.38 3.40
CA VAL A 4 3.56 1.08 3.80
C VAL A 4 3.77 2.58 3.58
N VAL A 5 2.94 3.19 2.75
CA VAL A 5 3.01 4.62 2.41
C VAL A 5 1.75 5.31 2.93
N ASP A 6 1.89 6.14 3.93
CA ASP A 6 0.79 6.86 4.58
C ASP A 6 1.36 8.07 5.33
N ASP A 7 0.66 9.19 5.32
CA ASP A 7 1.10 10.39 6.03
C ASP A 7 0.73 10.39 7.52
N SER A 8 -0.09 9.45 7.95
CA SER A 8 -0.50 9.31 9.35
C SER A 8 0.35 8.27 10.06
N PRO A 9 1.17 8.66 11.06
CA PRO A 9 1.93 7.69 11.85
C PRO A 9 1.05 6.64 12.54
N THR A 10 -0.14 7.04 12.98
CA THR A 10 -1.11 6.14 13.59
C THR A 10 -1.58 5.08 12.60
N ASP A 11 -1.88 5.47 11.36
CA ASP A 11 -2.32 4.55 10.33
C ASP A 11 -1.20 3.60 9.89
N ILE A 12 0.03 4.08 9.83
CA ILE A 12 1.20 3.23 9.58
C ILE A 12 1.33 2.17 10.67
N GLU A 13 1.22 2.58 11.93
CA GLU A 13 1.31 1.65 13.05
C GLU A 13 0.19 0.61 13.02
N LEU A 14 -1.03 1.04 12.72
CA LEU A 14 -2.18 0.12 12.59
C LEU A 14 -1.96 -0.89 11.46
N ALA A 15 -1.40 -0.45 10.34
CA ALA A 15 -1.09 -1.34 9.22
C ALA A 15 -0.04 -2.38 9.62
N ILE A 16 1.00 -1.97 10.35
CA ILE A 16 2.03 -2.87 10.83
C ILE A 16 1.45 -3.91 11.78
N ILE A 17 0.64 -3.47 12.74
CA ILE A 17 -0.02 -4.37 13.70
C ILE A 17 -0.95 -5.36 12.98
N ALA A 18 -1.72 -4.86 12.01
CA ALA A 18 -2.61 -5.71 11.23
C ALA A 18 -1.86 -6.75 10.39
N LEU A 19 -0.72 -6.37 9.82
CA LEU A 19 0.14 -7.29 9.08
C LEU A 19 0.74 -8.36 9.99
N GLU A 20 1.21 -7.97 11.18
CA GLU A 20 1.72 -8.92 12.18
C GLU A 20 0.64 -9.92 12.61
N ALA A 21 -0.59 -9.44 12.75
CA ALA A 21 -1.72 -10.28 13.15
C ALA A 21 -2.12 -11.31 12.10
N THR A 22 -1.66 -11.19 10.85
CA THR A 22 -1.88 -12.22 9.83
C THR A 22 -1.10 -13.50 10.09
N GLY A 23 -0.12 -13.45 11.00
CA GLY A 23 0.71 -14.61 11.35
C GLY A 23 1.85 -14.88 10.37
N ARG A 24 2.01 -14.07 9.33
CA ARG A 24 3.10 -14.22 8.36
C ARG A 24 4.34 -13.46 8.82
N GLU A 25 5.50 -14.02 8.55
CA GLU A 25 6.76 -13.33 8.78
C GLU A 25 7.00 -12.33 7.65
N ILE A 26 6.80 -11.05 7.95
CA ILE A 26 6.88 -9.98 6.97
C ILE A 26 7.73 -8.85 7.52
N SER A 27 8.75 -8.45 6.75
CA SER A 27 9.49 -7.22 7.03
C SER A 27 8.71 -6.04 6.48
N VAL A 28 8.59 -4.98 7.26
CA VAL A 28 7.83 -3.79 6.88
C VAL A 28 8.72 -2.57 6.93
N CYS A 29 8.69 -1.78 5.85
CA CYS A 29 9.25 -0.44 5.81
C CYS A 29 8.10 0.54 5.63
N SER A 30 8.30 1.79 6.00
CA SER A 30 7.28 2.82 5.85
C SER A 30 7.85 4.09 5.26
N ALA A 31 6.99 4.85 4.59
CA ALA A 31 7.28 6.18 4.10
C ALA A 31 6.07 7.07 4.43
N SER A 32 6.32 8.31 4.81
CA SER A 32 5.29 9.23 5.27
C SER A 32 4.76 10.16 4.18
N ASP A 33 5.33 10.10 2.99
CA ASP A 33 4.88 10.88 1.83
C ASP A 33 5.28 10.20 0.52
N GLY A 34 4.72 10.69 -0.59
CA GLY A 34 4.93 10.08 -1.90
C GLY A 34 6.36 10.22 -2.41
N LYS A 35 6.99 11.38 -2.18
CA LYS A 35 8.37 11.61 -2.61
C LYS A 35 9.34 10.68 -1.91
N SER A 36 9.18 10.52 -0.59
CA SER A 36 10.00 9.61 0.19
C SER A 36 9.83 8.17 -0.26
N ALA A 37 8.60 7.77 -0.53
CA ALA A 37 8.31 6.42 -1.03
C ALA A 37 9.02 6.16 -2.36
N LEU A 38 8.90 7.08 -3.32
CA LEU A 38 9.54 6.93 -4.62
C LEU A 38 11.07 6.94 -4.51
N ALA A 39 11.62 7.77 -3.63
CA ALA A 39 13.06 7.79 -3.37
C ALA A 39 13.55 6.46 -2.82
N MET A 40 12.82 5.87 -1.87
CA MET A 40 13.15 4.55 -1.32
C MET A 40 13.12 3.47 -2.42
N LEU A 41 12.11 3.50 -3.28
CA LEU A 41 11.96 2.53 -4.35
C LEU A 41 13.07 2.65 -5.41
N ARG A 42 13.50 3.87 -5.70
CA ARG A 42 14.50 4.14 -6.75
C ARG A 42 15.94 4.04 -6.28
N ASN A 43 16.20 4.22 -4.98
CA ASN A 43 17.56 4.33 -4.43
C ASN A 43 18.05 3.07 -3.72
N GLY A 44 17.42 1.94 -3.98
CA GLY A 44 18.10 0.67 -3.75
C GLY A 44 18.06 0.06 -2.37
N LEU A 45 16.99 0.27 -1.58
CA LEU A 45 16.77 -0.56 -0.39
C LEU A 45 16.23 -1.96 -0.76
N GLY A 46 16.24 -2.28 -2.03
CA GLY A 46 15.58 -3.47 -2.56
C GLY A 46 14.12 -3.17 -2.87
N LEU A 47 13.55 -3.89 -3.82
CA LEU A 47 12.16 -3.71 -4.20
C LEU A 47 11.25 -4.44 -3.22
N PRO A 48 10.17 -3.81 -2.74
CA PRO A 48 9.20 -4.51 -1.93
C PRO A 48 8.43 -5.52 -2.78
N ALA A 49 7.90 -6.54 -2.13
CA ALA A 49 7.04 -7.52 -2.78
C ALA A 49 5.62 -6.99 -2.94
N LEU A 50 5.26 -5.97 -2.17
CA LEU A 50 3.94 -5.36 -2.18
C LEU A 50 4.01 -3.97 -1.54
N ILE A 51 3.19 -3.05 -2.04
CA ILE A 51 3.06 -1.70 -1.48
C ILE A 51 1.63 -1.49 -1.01
N LEU A 52 1.48 -1.04 0.25
CA LEU A 52 0.21 -0.52 0.76
C LEU A 52 0.27 0.99 0.66
N LEU A 53 -0.62 1.60 -0.09
CA LEU A 53 -0.53 3.00 -0.46
C LEU A 53 -1.82 3.74 -0.10
N ASP A 54 -1.69 4.79 0.73
CA ASP A 54 -2.81 5.68 1.02
C ASP A 54 -3.07 6.63 -0.14
N MET A 55 -4.34 6.87 -0.44
CA MET A 55 -4.76 7.79 -1.50
C MET A 55 -4.62 9.26 -1.12
N LYS A 56 -4.93 9.59 0.13
CA LYS A 56 -5.05 10.97 0.59
C LYS A 56 -3.83 11.38 1.39
N MET A 57 -2.86 11.95 0.70
CA MET A 57 -1.64 12.48 1.31
C MET A 57 -1.41 13.90 0.83
N PRO A 58 -0.91 14.81 1.71
CA PRO A 58 -0.56 16.16 1.27
C PRO A 58 0.62 16.13 0.30
N GLY A 59 0.67 17.10 -0.60
CA GLY A 59 1.68 17.14 -1.65
C GLY A 59 1.37 16.11 -2.75
N MET A 60 2.24 15.15 -2.93
CA MET A 60 2.03 14.08 -3.91
C MET A 60 1.07 13.04 -3.33
N ASN A 61 -0.13 12.93 -3.90
CA ASN A 61 -1.14 11.98 -3.42
C ASN A 61 -0.87 10.55 -3.94
N GLY A 62 -1.65 9.59 -3.42
CA GLY A 62 -1.46 8.18 -3.76
C GLY A 62 -1.63 7.87 -5.24
N ILE A 63 -2.56 8.53 -5.94
CA ILE A 63 -2.76 8.32 -7.37
C ILE A 63 -1.52 8.75 -8.15
N GLU A 64 -0.93 9.88 -7.79
CA GLU A 64 0.30 10.36 -8.43
C GLU A 64 1.47 9.38 -8.21
N VAL A 65 1.60 8.87 -6.97
CA VAL A 65 2.61 7.85 -6.66
C VAL A 65 2.40 6.58 -7.49
N LEU A 66 1.16 6.14 -7.57
CA LEU A 66 0.79 4.94 -8.33
C LEU A 66 1.12 5.09 -9.83
N ARG A 67 0.80 6.24 -10.40
CA ARG A 67 1.13 6.54 -11.81
C ARG A 67 2.64 6.50 -12.04
N GLU A 68 3.42 7.08 -11.12
CA GLU A 68 4.88 7.06 -11.20
C GLU A 68 5.42 5.62 -11.14
N ILE A 69 4.88 4.80 -10.26
CA ILE A 69 5.27 3.39 -10.15
C ILE A 69 4.96 2.64 -11.44
N ARG A 70 3.77 2.84 -12.01
CA ARG A 70 3.35 2.13 -13.23
C ARG A 70 4.07 2.61 -14.48
N SER A 71 4.61 3.84 -14.48
CA SER A 71 5.41 4.38 -15.57
C SER A 71 6.88 4.00 -15.49
N ASP A 72 7.34 3.50 -14.36
CA ASP A 72 8.75 3.17 -14.14
C ASP A 72 8.98 1.71 -14.51
N TYR A 73 9.88 1.47 -15.46
CA TYR A 73 10.18 0.12 -15.95
C TYR A 73 10.59 -0.84 -14.83
N CYS A 74 11.31 -0.34 -13.83
CA CYS A 74 11.79 -1.17 -12.72
C CYS A 74 10.73 -1.42 -11.64
N LEU A 75 9.69 -0.60 -11.58
CA LEU A 75 8.70 -0.61 -10.49
C LEU A 75 7.31 -1.09 -10.92
N ARG A 76 7.02 -1.05 -12.20
CA ARG A 76 5.65 -1.22 -12.73
C ARG A 76 4.98 -2.55 -12.44
N ASP A 77 5.75 -3.57 -12.09
CA ASP A 77 5.19 -4.91 -11.81
C ASP A 77 4.94 -5.16 -10.32
N ILE A 78 5.29 -4.23 -9.45
CA ILE A 78 5.07 -4.38 -8.02
C ILE A 78 3.57 -4.27 -7.72
N PRO A 79 2.97 -5.25 -7.01
CA PRO A 79 1.59 -5.12 -6.57
C PRO A 79 1.40 -3.91 -5.66
N VAL A 80 0.44 -3.05 -5.98
CA VAL A 80 0.11 -1.87 -5.18
C VAL A 80 -1.34 -1.98 -4.74
N VAL A 81 -1.55 -2.06 -3.44
CA VAL A 81 -2.86 -2.09 -2.82
C VAL A 81 -3.15 -0.72 -2.24
N VAL A 82 -4.17 -0.06 -2.77
CA VAL A 82 -4.60 1.24 -2.25
C VAL A 82 -5.43 1.02 -1.01
N VAL A 83 -5.05 1.67 0.09
CA VAL A 83 -5.73 1.58 1.38
C VAL A 83 -6.17 2.98 1.78
N THR A 84 -7.46 3.23 1.85
CA THR A 84 -7.97 4.57 2.07
C THR A 84 -9.23 4.58 2.94
N SER A 85 -9.45 5.68 3.67
CA SER A 85 -10.68 5.89 4.42
C SER A 85 -11.86 6.31 3.52
N SER A 86 -11.59 6.63 2.26
CA SER A 86 -12.65 7.06 1.32
C SER A 86 -13.58 5.91 0.95
N ALA A 87 -14.90 6.18 1.03
CA ALA A 87 -15.94 5.26 0.56
C ALA A 87 -16.48 5.66 -0.81
N LEU A 88 -15.88 6.67 -1.47
CA LEU A 88 -16.37 7.15 -2.75
C LEU A 88 -16.01 6.19 -3.89
N GLU A 89 -17.00 5.82 -4.66
CA GLU A 89 -16.81 4.95 -5.82
C GLU A 89 -15.91 5.60 -6.87
N SER A 90 -15.97 6.93 -7.01
CA SER A 90 -15.09 7.67 -7.92
C SER A 90 -13.61 7.52 -7.55
N ASP A 91 -13.28 7.47 -6.26
CA ASP A 91 -11.91 7.28 -5.81
C ASP A 91 -11.44 5.86 -6.13
N ARG A 92 -12.29 4.87 -5.96
CA ARG A 92 -11.98 3.49 -6.32
C ARG A 92 -11.75 3.34 -7.82
N THR A 93 -12.63 3.93 -8.62
CA THR A 93 -12.52 3.90 -10.08
C THR A 93 -11.21 4.55 -10.54
N GLU A 94 -10.85 5.69 -9.94
CA GLU A 94 -9.62 6.39 -10.25
C GLU A 94 -8.38 5.55 -9.89
N ALA A 95 -8.40 4.89 -8.73
CA ALA A 95 -7.30 4.03 -8.31
C ALA A 95 -7.11 2.85 -9.27
N VAL A 96 -8.19 2.20 -9.65
CA VAL A 96 -8.14 1.07 -10.59
C VAL A 96 -7.62 1.55 -11.96
N ALA A 97 -8.10 2.68 -12.44
CA ALA A 97 -7.65 3.26 -13.71
C ALA A 97 -6.17 3.63 -13.69
N ALA A 98 -5.65 4.02 -12.52
CA ALA A 98 -4.23 4.35 -12.36
C ALA A 98 -3.34 3.12 -12.21
N GLY A 99 -3.92 1.92 -12.09
CA GLY A 99 -3.18 0.67 -12.04
C GLY A 99 -3.08 0.00 -10.68
N ALA A 100 -4.00 0.32 -9.75
CA ALA A 100 -4.05 -0.37 -8.46
C ALA A 100 -4.30 -1.86 -8.64
N SER A 101 -3.54 -2.69 -7.93
CA SER A 101 -3.71 -4.14 -7.94
C SER A 101 -4.92 -4.55 -7.12
N ASP A 102 -5.20 -3.81 -6.05
CA ASP A 102 -6.34 -4.06 -5.18
C ASP A 102 -6.69 -2.77 -4.46
N TYR A 103 -7.85 -2.74 -3.81
CA TYR A 103 -8.35 -1.56 -3.12
C TYR A 103 -9.00 -1.99 -1.82
N LEU A 104 -8.56 -1.41 -0.71
CA LEU A 104 -9.13 -1.65 0.61
C LEU A 104 -9.61 -0.34 1.21
N GLN A 105 -10.84 -0.34 1.72
CA GLN A 105 -11.31 0.75 2.55
C GLN A 105 -10.85 0.51 3.98
N LYS A 106 -10.25 1.53 4.63
CA LYS A 106 -9.79 1.40 6.01
C LYS A 106 -10.98 1.08 6.90
N PRO A 107 -10.99 -0.09 7.57
CA PRO A 107 -12.07 -0.46 8.47
C PRO A 107 -11.87 0.20 9.84
N LEU A 108 -12.94 0.24 10.62
CA LEU A 108 -12.90 0.78 11.97
C LEU A 108 -12.27 -0.19 12.98
N ALA A 109 -12.29 -1.49 12.68
CA ALA A 109 -11.82 -2.53 13.58
C ALA A 109 -10.52 -3.15 13.07
N LEU A 110 -9.56 -3.34 13.98
CA LEU A 110 -8.27 -3.93 13.66
C LEU A 110 -8.38 -5.37 13.16
N ASP A 111 -9.24 -6.17 13.76
CA ASP A 111 -9.45 -7.57 13.38
C ASP A 111 -9.99 -7.70 11.95
N GLN A 112 -10.90 -6.82 11.54
CA GLN A 112 -11.40 -6.79 10.18
C GLN A 112 -10.30 -6.37 9.19
N PHE A 113 -9.51 -5.37 9.56
CA PHE A 113 -8.40 -4.90 8.73
C PHE A 113 -7.36 -6.01 8.54
N SER A 114 -7.01 -6.71 9.62
CA SER A 114 -6.09 -7.84 9.56
C SER A 114 -6.62 -8.96 8.65
N LYS A 115 -7.91 -9.26 8.74
CA LYS A 115 -8.56 -10.27 7.91
C LYS A 115 -8.51 -9.92 6.43
N GLU A 116 -8.82 -8.66 6.09
CA GLU A 116 -8.77 -8.18 4.71
C GLU A 116 -7.35 -8.15 4.17
N LEU A 117 -6.38 -7.73 5.00
CA LEU A 117 -4.97 -7.79 4.62
C LEU A 117 -4.50 -9.22 4.39
N GLY A 118 -4.95 -10.15 5.22
CA GLY A 118 -4.66 -11.57 5.03
C GLY A 118 -5.12 -12.08 3.67
N SER A 119 -6.32 -11.69 3.25
CA SER A 119 -6.88 -12.04 1.94
C SER A 119 -6.07 -11.42 0.80
N VAL A 120 -5.66 -10.16 0.95
CA VAL A 120 -4.82 -9.46 -0.03
C VAL A 120 -3.46 -10.14 -0.16
N LEU A 121 -2.84 -10.47 0.96
CA LEU A 121 -1.55 -11.16 0.95
C LEU A 121 -1.65 -12.51 0.28
N HIS A 122 -2.75 -13.23 0.52
CA HIS A 122 -2.97 -14.52 -0.12
C HIS A 122 -3.06 -14.40 -1.65
N ARG A 123 -3.68 -13.33 -2.15
CA ARG A 123 -3.80 -13.07 -3.60
C ARG A 123 -2.51 -12.61 -4.24
N TRP A 124 -1.78 -11.71 -3.58
CA TRP A 124 -0.64 -11.01 -4.19
C TRP A 124 0.71 -11.49 -3.71
N LEU A 125 0.79 -12.15 -2.54
CA LEU A 125 1.99 -12.76 -1.99
C LEU A 125 1.68 -14.19 -1.54
N PRO A 126 1.33 -15.08 -2.45
CA PRO A 126 1.01 -16.45 -2.06
C PRO A 126 2.20 -17.14 -1.41
N VAL A 127 1.92 -17.99 -0.43
CA VAL A 127 2.92 -18.84 0.20
C VAL A 127 3.20 -20.01 -0.73
N THR A 128 4.46 -20.20 -1.04
CA THR A 128 4.88 -21.34 -1.87
C THR A 128 5.36 -22.50 -1.01
#